data_256e8b84c4eb0dc12483a77153f711c0
#
_entry.id   256e8b84c4eb0dc12483a77153f711c0
#
_cell.length_a   1.000
_cell.length_b   1.000
_cell.length_c   1.000
_cell.angle_alpha   90.00
_cell.angle_beta   90.00
_cell.angle_gamma   90.00
#
_symmetry.space_group_name_H-M   'P 1'
#
loop_
_entity.id
_entity.type
_entity.pdbx_description
1 polymer ?
#
loop_
_entity_poly.entity_id
_entity_poly.type
_entity_poly.pdbx_seq_one_letter_code
_entity_poly.pdbx_strand_id
1 'polypeptide(L)'
;MLAKNADIFSTNNANDSPLHLALKKGGDTQGWLITSRTISATDGSGNTALHYAVEWGLKKAALSLIEKGANPEAKNANGETPLFSAAKTNDPAMTALIVKGGSSIKARDNFGSSPLHTAVRWDADASVRELVQLGIDVNAQNVAGKSALSEAVLAGKLSTAKLLIDSGADINASDNTGRTILIDAIKGQNTGVISMLLSNKANPQIQEINGRNAYHEAVLTGDARIIALVRDAGGKALSRDKNGNTPFSLAFDKSDGIVKTVLGNDRTITDSDGNTPFHIIVQAKGPLRILSLLASLGYPFDTRNAEGMTPLGYAVENNDENYARILLQNGANPFSSIDKKGRNAATIALASEERILADIAKYAGTKSDIQGNTLLHYAARTASADTIRKLLAYGLDANAKNISGETPYMTALRWKRNDAANVLKAAENAKR
;
A
#
# COMPACT_ATOMS: atom_id res chain seq x y z
N MET A 1 25.41 61.76 1.86
CA MET A 1 26.03 61.03 0.74
C MET A 1 26.43 59.64 1.27
N LEU A 2 25.82 58.57 0.71
CA LEU A 2 26.38 57.23 0.92
C LEU A 2 27.80 57.22 0.35
N ALA A 3 28.78 56.83 1.12
CA ALA A 3 30.17 56.60 0.61
C ALA A 3 30.06 55.66 -0.61
N LYS A 4 30.96 55.84 -1.58
CA LYS A 4 30.96 55.12 -2.86
C LYS A 4 30.82 53.57 -2.77
N ASN A 5 30.92 52.97 -1.56
CA ASN A 5 30.85 51.54 -1.29
C ASN A 5 30.06 51.23 0.03
N ALA A 6 29.10 52.06 0.42
CA ALA A 6 28.31 51.76 1.62
C ALA A 6 27.39 50.53 1.36
N ASP A 7 27.50 49.55 2.24
CA ASP A 7 26.63 48.38 2.24
C ASP A 7 25.22 48.76 2.70
N ILE A 8 24.25 48.70 1.80
CA ILE A 8 22.86 49.05 2.07
C ILE A 8 22.12 48.00 2.91
N PHE A 9 22.70 46.82 3.08
CA PHE A 9 22.14 45.68 3.83
C PHE A 9 22.70 45.56 5.27
N SER A 10 23.82 46.18 5.58
CA SER A 10 24.39 46.15 6.95
C SER A 10 23.42 46.75 7.97
N THR A 11 23.23 46.05 9.09
CA THR A 11 22.26 46.46 10.12
C THR A 11 22.92 47.17 11.30
N ASN A 12 22.20 48.10 11.90
CA ASN A 12 22.56 48.74 13.18
C ASN A 12 22.13 47.87 14.37
N ASN A 13 22.35 48.34 15.61
CA ASN A 13 21.97 47.66 16.86
C ASN A 13 20.46 47.47 17.02
N ALA A 14 19.63 48.17 16.26
CA ALA A 14 18.18 48.02 16.23
C ALA A 14 17.72 47.08 15.08
N ASN A 15 18.67 46.39 14.40
CA ASN A 15 18.44 45.53 13.23
C ASN A 15 17.89 46.25 12.01
N ASP A 16 18.01 47.60 11.96
CA ASP A 16 17.62 48.40 10.79
C ASP A 16 18.80 48.57 9.83
N SER A 17 18.60 48.26 8.55
CA SER A 17 19.56 48.57 7.50
C SER A 17 19.18 49.90 6.81
N PRO A 18 20.12 50.58 6.15
CA PRO A 18 19.81 51.73 5.29
C PRO A 18 18.70 51.42 4.28
N LEU A 19 18.71 50.20 3.72
CA LEU A 19 17.65 49.74 2.81
C LEU A 19 16.29 49.64 3.53
N HIS A 20 16.21 49.04 4.72
CA HIS A 20 14.98 48.91 5.48
C HIS A 20 14.37 50.29 5.79
N LEU A 21 15.17 51.19 6.30
CA LEU A 21 14.74 52.55 6.62
C LEU A 21 14.26 53.33 5.39
N ALA A 22 14.96 53.19 4.26
CA ALA A 22 14.56 53.86 3.02
C ALA A 22 13.28 53.27 2.45
N LEU A 23 13.12 51.95 2.41
CA LEU A 23 11.90 51.31 1.90
C LEU A 23 10.69 51.60 2.78
N LYS A 24 10.85 51.64 4.11
CA LYS A 24 9.79 51.94 5.08
C LYS A 24 9.37 53.40 5.02
N LYS A 25 10.31 54.34 4.85
CA LYS A 25 10.06 55.78 4.82
C LYS A 25 9.44 56.23 3.49
N GLY A 26 9.80 55.57 2.38
CA GLY A 26 9.29 55.90 1.04
C GLY A 26 9.73 57.25 0.50
N GLY A 27 9.11 57.67 -0.60
CA GLY A 27 9.32 59.00 -1.20
C GLY A 27 10.75 59.29 -1.67
N ASP A 28 11.23 60.51 -1.45
CA ASP A 28 12.57 60.94 -1.88
C ASP A 28 13.72 60.12 -1.35
N THR A 29 13.57 59.55 -0.13
CA THR A 29 14.59 58.68 0.49
C THR A 29 14.78 57.37 -0.31
N GLN A 30 13.69 56.83 -0.83
CA GLN A 30 13.69 55.63 -1.66
C GLN A 30 14.34 55.93 -3.05
N GLY A 31 14.00 57.06 -3.65
CA GLY A 31 14.57 57.52 -4.92
C GLY A 31 16.07 57.76 -4.85
N TRP A 32 16.54 58.17 -3.68
CA TRP A 32 17.95 58.48 -3.43
C TRP A 32 18.82 57.22 -3.16
N LEU A 33 18.26 56.21 -2.48
CA LEU A 33 18.99 54.98 -2.16
C LEU A 33 18.90 53.97 -3.31
N ILE A 34 17.77 53.89 -4.01
CA ILE A 34 17.52 52.92 -5.08
C ILE A 34 17.88 53.58 -6.42
N THR A 35 19.12 53.39 -6.78
CA THR A 35 19.69 53.80 -8.07
C THR A 35 19.81 52.60 -9.00
N SER A 36 20.11 52.82 -10.25
CA SER A 36 20.46 51.77 -11.23
C SER A 36 21.58 50.84 -10.71
N ARG A 37 22.44 51.31 -9.80
CA ARG A 37 23.52 50.58 -9.21
C ARG A 37 23.14 49.73 -8.02
N THR A 38 22.16 50.16 -7.21
CA THR A 38 21.73 49.48 -5.99
C THR A 38 20.52 48.61 -6.19
N ILE A 39 19.77 48.77 -7.27
CA ILE A 39 18.53 48.04 -7.55
C ILE A 39 18.77 46.53 -7.74
N SER A 40 19.94 46.14 -8.28
CA SER A 40 20.37 44.74 -8.45
C SER A 40 21.36 44.27 -7.39
N ALA A 41 21.71 45.12 -6.41
CA ALA A 41 22.60 44.73 -5.32
C ALA A 41 21.96 43.65 -4.46
N THR A 42 22.78 42.74 -3.95
CA THR A 42 22.37 41.63 -3.07
C THR A 42 23.13 41.66 -1.75
N ASP A 43 22.48 41.15 -0.71
CA ASP A 43 23.17 40.84 0.55
C ASP A 43 24.01 39.55 0.43
N GLY A 44 24.61 39.11 1.53
CA GLY A 44 25.40 37.87 1.60
C GLY A 44 24.58 36.57 1.31
N SER A 45 23.26 36.66 1.38
CA SER A 45 22.33 35.55 1.07
C SER A 45 21.76 35.68 -0.35
N GLY A 46 22.17 36.66 -1.12
CA GLY A 46 21.70 36.89 -2.48
C GLY A 46 20.34 37.60 -2.57
N ASN A 47 19.76 38.07 -1.45
CA ASN A 47 18.49 38.80 -1.46
C ASN A 47 18.67 40.22 -2.02
N THR A 48 17.79 40.62 -2.93
CA THR A 48 17.73 41.98 -3.47
C THR A 48 16.82 42.86 -2.63
N ALA A 49 16.83 44.16 -2.89
CA ALA A 49 15.88 45.09 -2.31
C ALA A 49 14.41 44.69 -2.51
N LEU A 50 14.09 44.05 -3.64
CA LEU A 50 12.75 43.56 -3.92
C LEU A 50 12.36 42.39 -3.03
N HIS A 51 13.27 41.42 -2.73
CA HIS A 51 13.02 40.36 -1.77
C HIS A 51 12.60 40.93 -0.41
N TYR A 52 13.34 41.90 0.10
CA TYR A 52 13.08 42.55 1.38
C TYR A 52 11.81 43.40 1.41
N ALA A 53 11.55 44.17 0.32
CA ALA A 53 10.30 44.96 0.23
C ALA A 53 9.07 44.06 0.33
N VAL A 54 9.15 42.87 -0.30
CA VAL A 54 8.09 41.86 -0.26
C VAL A 54 8.00 41.20 1.11
N GLU A 55 9.11 40.74 1.67
CA GLU A 55 9.17 40.08 2.98
C GLU A 55 8.63 40.97 4.10
N TRP A 56 8.91 42.27 4.04
CA TRP A 56 8.42 43.25 5.03
C TRP A 56 7.01 43.79 4.72
N GLY A 57 6.33 43.29 3.71
CA GLY A 57 4.95 43.70 3.35
C GLY A 57 4.82 45.11 2.77
N LEU A 58 5.93 45.70 2.29
CA LEU A 58 6.01 47.07 1.81
C LEU A 58 5.55 47.20 0.36
N LYS A 59 4.23 47.05 0.08
CA LYS A 59 3.66 47.00 -1.28
C LYS A 59 4.02 48.20 -2.16
N LYS A 60 3.95 49.43 -1.60
CA LYS A 60 4.33 50.64 -2.35
C LYS A 60 5.80 50.64 -2.76
N ALA A 61 6.65 50.17 -1.88
CA ALA A 61 8.07 50.04 -2.16
C ALA A 61 8.35 48.96 -3.22
N ALA A 62 7.69 47.79 -3.09
CA ALA A 62 7.82 46.68 -4.07
C ALA A 62 7.39 47.14 -5.46
N LEU A 63 6.24 47.85 -5.58
CA LEU A 63 5.77 48.40 -6.84
C LEU A 63 6.77 49.41 -7.43
N SER A 64 7.26 50.35 -6.62
CA SER A 64 8.26 51.35 -7.05
C SER A 64 9.58 50.69 -7.52
N LEU A 65 10.01 49.63 -6.84
CA LEU A 65 11.20 48.88 -7.26
C LEU A 65 11.02 48.22 -8.62
N ILE A 66 9.86 47.59 -8.86
CA ILE A 66 9.51 46.98 -10.15
C ILE A 66 9.46 48.03 -11.26
N GLU A 67 8.77 49.17 -11.03
CA GLU A 67 8.71 50.27 -11.97
C GLU A 67 10.08 50.87 -12.32
N LYS A 68 11.04 50.81 -11.38
CA LYS A 68 12.42 51.23 -11.59
C LYS A 68 13.31 50.18 -12.22
N GLY A 69 12.76 48.99 -12.57
CA GLY A 69 13.47 47.95 -13.28
C GLY A 69 14.15 46.92 -12.36
N ALA A 70 13.71 46.77 -11.09
CA ALA A 70 14.13 45.64 -10.27
C ALA A 70 13.73 44.32 -10.93
N ASN A 71 14.66 43.36 -10.99
CA ASN A 71 14.40 42.07 -11.60
C ASN A 71 13.50 41.19 -10.68
N PRO A 72 12.24 40.91 -11.04
CA PRO A 72 11.35 40.06 -10.25
C PRO A 72 11.73 38.57 -10.28
N GLU A 73 12.65 38.19 -11.17
CA GLU A 73 13.20 36.82 -11.28
C GLU A 73 14.58 36.67 -10.65
N ALA A 74 15.06 37.68 -9.93
CA ALA A 74 16.34 37.58 -9.22
C ALA A 74 16.26 36.45 -8.20
N LYS A 75 17.26 35.56 -8.20
CA LYS A 75 17.32 34.41 -7.29
C LYS A 75 18.31 34.69 -6.14
N ASN A 76 17.89 34.40 -4.92
CA ASN A 76 18.78 34.38 -3.76
C ASN A 76 19.61 33.09 -3.72
N ALA A 77 20.43 32.90 -2.68
CA ALA A 77 21.28 31.71 -2.51
C ALA A 77 20.49 30.40 -2.46
N ASN A 78 19.23 30.43 -2.05
CA ASN A 78 18.32 29.26 -2.06
C ASN A 78 17.67 29.02 -3.42
N GLY A 79 17.92 29.87 -4.42
CA GLY A 79 17.22 29.84 -5.71
C GLY A 79 15.82 30.43 -5.65
N GLU A 80 15.43 31.06 -4.53
CA GLU A 80 14.11 31.67 -4.35
C GLU A 80 14.07 33.04 -5.05
N THR A 81 12.99 33.31 -5.77
CA THR A 81 12.67 34.64 -6.34
C THR A 81 11.82 35.44 -5.33
N PRO A 82 11.60 36.77 -5.52
CA PRO A 82 10.70 37.55 -4.66
C PRO A 82 9.29 36.96 -4.51
N LEU A 83 8.83 36.14 -5.47
CA LEU A 83 7.54 35.45 -5.35
C LEU A 83 7.53 34.41 -4.20
N PHE A 84 8.66 33.77 -3.89
CA PHE A 84 8.77 32.90 -2.72
C PHE A 84 8.65 33.69 -1.41
N SER A 85 9.24 34.89 -1.34
CA SER A 85 9.04 35.79 -0.19
C SER A 85 7.55 36.19 -0.07
N ALA A 86 6.88 36.52 -1.18
CA ALA A 86 5.44 36.82 -1.18
C ALA A 86 4.60 35.64 -0.68
N ALA A 87 4.95 34.43 -1.11
CA ALA A 87 4.26 33.21 -0.70
C ALA A 87 4.34 32.96 0.84
N LYS A 88 5.40 33.43 1.50
CA LYS A 88 5.58 33.32 2.96
C LYS A 88 4.72 34.30 3.76
N THR A 89 4.36 35.46 3.18
CA THR A 89 3.76 36.58 3.92
C THR A 89 2.27 36.42 4.24
N ASN A 90 1.58 35.45 3.65
CA ASN A 90 0.12 35.27 3.72
C ASN A 90 -0.67 36.52 3.24
N ASP A 91 -0.08 37.30 2.34
CA ASP A 91 -0.66 38.51 1.75
C ASP A 91 -0.97 38.28 0.27
N PRO A 92 -2.23 38.00 -0.10
CA PRO A 92 -2.62 37.70 -1.48
C PRO A 92 -2.38 38.90 -2.40
N ALA A 93 -2.57 40.11 -1.91
CA ALA A 93 -2.33 41.31 -2.71
C ALA A 93 -0.85 41.53 -3.03
N MET A 94 0.06 41.17 -2.13
CA MET A 94 1.49 41.15 -2.40
C MET A 94 1.84 40.08 -3.43
N THR A 95 1.30 38.85 -3.26
CA THR A 95 1.48 37.75 -4.20
C THR A 95 1.04 38.16 -5.62
N ALA A 96 -0.17 38.71 -5.76
CA ALA A 96 -0.67 39.20 -7.04
C ALA A 96 0.20 40.33 -7.65
N LEU A 97 0.68 41.24 -6.79
CA LEU A 97 1.53 42.38 -7.22
C LEU A 97 2.82 41.87 -7.85
N ILE A 98 3.50 40.89 -7.22
CA ILE A 98 4.77 40.35 -7.69
C ILE A 98 4.60 39.54 -8.97
N VAL A 99 3.53 38.74 -9.10
CA VAL A 99 3.23 38.04 -10.37
C VAL A 99 2.89 39.05 -11.49
N LYS A 100 2.07 40.06 -11.23
CA LYS A 100 1.81 41.11 -12.21
C LYS A 100 3.04 41.92 -12.57
N GLY A 101 3.98 42.04 -11.64
CA GLY A 101 5.27 42.70 -11.85
C GLY A 101 6.27 41.90 -12.69
N GLY A 102 5.89 40.72 -13.18
CA GLY A 102 6.70 39.89 -14.09
C GLY A 102 7.38 38.70 -13.45
N SER A 103 7.11 38.40 -12.18
CA SER A 103 7.64 37.18 -11.58
C SER A 103 6.93 35.94 -12.13
N SER A 104 7.72 34.95 -12.54
CA SER A 104 7.18 33.70 -13.09
C SER A 104 6.52 32.86 -12.02
N ILE A 105 5.26 32.53 -12.21
CA ILE A 105 4.52 31.60 -11.36
C ILE A 105 5.07 30.17 -11.42
N LYS A 106 5.91 29.86 -12.44
CA LYS A 106 6.58 28.58 -12.63
C LYS A 106 7.96 28.53 -11.97
N ALA A 107 8.35 29.56 -11.19
CA ALA A 107 9.63 29.61 -10.51
C ALA A 107 9.87 28.36 -9.64
N ARG A 108 11.14 27.96 -9.55
CA ARG A 108 11.59 26.84 -8.70
C ARG A 108 12.82 27.26 -7.92
N ASP A 109 12.85 26.89 -6.63
CA ASP A 109 14.02 27.01 -5.77
C ASP A 109 15.07 25.92 -6.07
N ASN A 110 16.16 25.89 -5.33
CA ASN A 110 17.23 24.89 -5.51
C ASN A 110 16.79 23.46 -5.17
N PHE A 111 15.67 23.29 -4.47
CA PHE A 111 15.05 21.99 -4.14
C PHE A 111 13.95 21.62 -5.13
N GLY A 112 13.76 22.41 -6.20
CA GLY A 112 12.67 22.23 -7.16
C GLY A 112 11.30 22.60 -6.62
N SER A 113 11.19 23.14 -5.39
CA SER A 113 9.92 23.55 -4.80
C SER A 113 9.38 24.77 -5.54
N SER A 114 8.06 24.85 -5.69
CA SER A 114 7.34 26.00 -6.21
C SER A 114 6.98 26.99 -5.10
N PRO A 115 6.59 28.23 -5.41
CA PRO A 115 6.02 29.15 -4.42
C PRO A 115 4.85 28.56 -3.63
N LEU A 116 4.08 27.64 -4.23
CA LEU A 116 2.98 26.95 -3.55
C LEU A 116 3.47 26.06 -2.41
N HIS A 117 4.57 25.31 -2.60
CA HIS A 117 5.19 24.54 -1.52
C HIS A 117 5.61 25.46 -0.37
N THR A 118 6.18 26.61 -0.70
CA THR A 118 6.58 27.58 0.30
C THR A 118 5.38 28.15 1.07
N ALA A 119 4.30 28.53 0.39
CA ALA A 119 3.08 28.99 1.04
C ALA A 119 2.52 27.95 2.01
N VAL A 120 2.52 26.67 1.62
CA VAL A 120 2.09 25.55 2.47
C VAL A 120 2.98 25.42 3.70
N ARG A 121 4.30 25.44 3.55
CA ARG A 121 5.24 25.34 4.69
C ARG A 121 5.03 26.44 5.72
N TRP A 122 4.70 27.65 5.28
CA TRP A 122 4.54 28.85 6.13
C TRP A 122 3.09 29.11 6.60
N ASP A 123 2.15 28.15 6.42
CA ASP A 123 0.74 28.31 6.80
C ASP A 123 0.06 29.52 6.15
N ALA A 124 0.50 29.89 4.95
CA ALA A 124 0.05 31.07 4.24
C ALA A 124 -1.17 30.75 3.35
N ASP A 125 -2.30 30.33 3.95
CA ASP A 125 -3.50 29.88 3.24
C ASP A 125 -4.07 30.91 2.28
N ALA A 126 -3.98 32.21 2.60
CA ALA A 126 -4.42 33.26 1.69
C ALA A 126 -3.51 33.35 0.44
N SER A 127 -2.18 33.19 0.62
CA SER A 127 -1.25 33.10 -0.51
C SER A 127 -1.46 31.82 -1.31
N VAL A 128 -1.80 30.67 -0.67
CA VAL A 128 -2.17 29.43 -1.38
C VAL A 128 -3.35 29.69 -2.32
N ARG A 129 -4.43 30.29 -1.81
CA ARG A 129 -5.62 30.62 -2.64
C ARG A 129 -5.26 31.52 -3.81
N GLU A 130 -4.49 32.56 -3.55
CA GLU A 130 -4.10 33.53 -4.60
C GLU A 130 -3.23 32.87 -5.66
N LEU A 131 -2.22 32.07 -5.26
CA LEU A 131 -1.38 31.36 -6.22
C LEU A 131 -2.19 30.41 -7.10
N VAL A 132 -3.18 29.71 -6.53
CA VAL A 132 -4.10 28.85 -7.28
C VAL A 132 -4.94 29.67 -8.27
N GLN A 133 -5.49 30.79 -7.84
CA GLN A 133 -6.27 31.69 -8.72
C GLN A 133 -5.43 32.28 -9.86
N LEU A 134 -4.14 32.51 -9.60
CA LEU A 134 -3.18 32.98 -10.62
C LEU A 134 -2.73 31.84 -11.56
N GLY A 135 -3.18 30.60 -11.36
CA GLY A 135 -2.93 29.48 -12.25
C GLY A 135 -1.62 28.74 -12.00
N ILE A 136 -1.13 28.72 -10.74
CA ILE A 136 0.04 27.89 -10.40
C ILE A 136 -0.28 26.42 -10.63
N ASP A 137 0.71 25.65 -11.07
CA ASP A 137 0.59 24.19 -11.15
C ASP A 137 0.49 23.59 -9.74
N VAL A 138 -0.73 23.18 -9.35
CA VAL A 138 -1.05 22.61 -8.04
C VAL A 138 -0.37 21.26 -7.85
N ASN A 139 -0.06 20.55 -8.95
CA ASN A 139 0.54 19.23 -8.97
C ASN A 139 2.05 19.25 -9.16
N ALA A 140 2.66 20.44 -9.15
CA ALA A 140 4.10 20.58 -9.23
C ALA A 140 4.79 19.78 -8.14
N GLN A 141 5.80 19.00 -8.51
CA GLN A 141 6.64 18.21 -7.59
C GLN A 141 8.01 18.85 -7.43
N ASN A 142 8.57 18.75 -6.23
CA ASN A 142 9.95 19.11 -5.94
C ASN A 142 10.92 17.98 -6.34
N VAL A 143 12.23 18.13 -6.09
CA VAL A 143 13.25 17.12 -6.43
C VAL A 143 13.04 15.78 -5.73
N ALA A 144 12.30 15.71 -4.63
CA ALA A 144 11.96 14.47 -3.94
C ALA A 144 10.65 13.83 -4.48
N GLY A 145 10.03 14.43 -5.51
CA GLY A 145 8.75 13.98 -6.05
C GLY A 145 7.55 14.39 -5.19
N LYS A 146 7.72 15.27 -4.20
CA LYS A 146 6.63 15.69 -3.31
C LYS A 146 5.91 16.90 -3.87
N SER A 147 4.56 16.86 -3.87
CA SER A 147 3.69 17.97 -4.20
C SER A 147 3.41 18.84 -2.96
N ALA A 148 2.85 20.03 -3.16
CA ALA A 148 2.39 20.89 -2.06
C ALA A 148 1.35 20.19 -1.18
N LEU A 149 0.47 19.35 -1.76
CA LEU A 149 -0.47 18.53 -1.01
C LEU A 149 0.25 17.51 -0.11
N SER A 150 1.33 16.87 -0.61
CA SER A 150 2.14 15.95 0.21
C SER A 150 2.73 16.66 1.42
N GLU A 151 3.26 17.88 1.26
CA GLU A 151 3.81 18.65 2.38
C GLU A 151 2.74 19.05 3.39
N ALA A 152 1.54 19.45 2.93
CA ALA A 152 0.41 19.79 3.81
C ALA A 152 -0.03 18.58 4.65
N VAL A 153 -0.13 17.41 4.03
CA VAL A 153 -0.51 16.14 4.70
C VAL A 153 0.54 15.71 5.73
N LEU A 154 1.83 15.72 5.37
CA LEU A 154 2.92 15.38 6.29
C LEU A 154 3.00 16.31 7.49
N ALA A 155 2.66 17.59 7.29
CA ALA A 155 2.61 18.59 8.36
C ALA A 155 1.30 18.55 9.17
N GLY A 156 0.34 17.68 8.81
CA GLY A 156 -0.95 17.59 9.49
C GLY A 156 -1.90 18.79 9.25
N LYS A 157 -1.66 19.58 8.20
CA LYS A 157 -2.40 20.81 7.88
C LYS A 157 -3.69 20.49 7.13
N LEU A 158 -4.72 20.03 7.86
CA LEU A 158 -5.99 19.55 7.27
C LEU A 158 -6.71 20.59 6.41
N SER A 159 -6.77 21.85 6.86
CA SER A 159 -7.42 22.94 6.13
C SER A 159 -6.76 23.22 4.79
N THR A 160 -5.42 23.32 4.81
CA THR A 160 -4.62 23.57 3.61
C THR A 160 -4.65 22.38 2.66
N ALA A 161 -4.57 21.15 3.19
CA ALA A 161 -4.69 19.93 2.39
C ALA A 161 -6.06 19.85 1.68
N LYS A 162 -7.14 20.16 2.39
CA LYS A 162 -8.48 20.22 1.81
C LYS A 162 -8.57 21.30 0.72
N LEU A 163 -8.05 22.49 0.99
CA LEU A 163 -8.00 23.58 -0.01
C LEU A 163 -7.29 23.13 -1.30
N LEU A 164 -6.16 22.44 -1.19
CA LEU A 164 -5.41 21.95 -2.34
C LEU A 164 -6.18 20.85 -3.10
N ILE A 165 -6.84 19.93 -2.40
CA ILE A 165 -7.70 18.90 -3.02
C ILE A 165 -8.85 19.57 -3.77
N ASP A 166 -9.56 20.51 -3.15
CA ASP A 166 -10.67 21.28 -3.77
C ASP A 166 -10.18 22.10 -4.99
N SER A 167 -8.88 22.41 -5.03
CA SER A 167 -8.22 23.11 -6.15
C SER A 167 -7.66 22.18 -7.23
N GLY A 168 -7.95 20.86 -7.17
CA GLY A 168 -7.54 19.89 -8.18
C GLY A 168 -6.17 19.26 -7.97
N ALA A 169 -5.63 19.30 -6.74
CA ALA A 169 -4.44 18.54 -6.42
C ALA A 169 -4.69 17.03 -6.56
N ASP A 170 -3.76 16.32 -7.22
CA ASP A 170 -3.83 14.88 -7.38
C ASP A 170 -3.59 14.18 -6.03
N ILE A 171 -4.68 13.63 -5.49
CA ILE A 171 -4.67 12.91 -4.21
C ILE A 171 -3.91 11.58 -4.29
N ASN A 172 -3.68 11.09 -5.49
CA ASN A 172 -2.98 9.83 -5.77
C ASN A 172 -1.53 10.05 -6.25
N ALA A 173 -1.06 11.30 -6.24
CA ALA A 173 0.31 11.61 -6.58
C ALA A 173 1.28 10.80 -5.70
N SER A 174 2.32 10.26 -6.32
CA SER A 174 3.38 9.52 -5.64
C SER A 174 4.70 10.27 -5.75
N ASP A 175 5.55 10.11 -4.73
CA ASP A 175 6.92 10.61 -4.74
C ASP A 175 7.83 9.71 -5.62
N ASN A 176 9.12 10.03 -5.68
CA ASN A 176 10.12 9.29 -6.48
C ASN A 176 10.31 7.83 -6.04
N THR A 177 9.77 7.43 -4.89
CA THR A 177 9.77 6.04 -4.39
C THR A 177 8.46 5.31 -4.69
N GLY A 178 7.54 5.96 -5.40
CA GLY A 178 6.19 5.45 -5.67
C GLY A 178 5.24 5.57 -4.48
N ARG A 179 5.67 6.23 -3.38
CA ARG A 179 4.86 6.36 -2.17
C ARG A 179 3.81 7.45 -2.35
N THR A 180 2.54 7.07 -2.12
CA THR A 180 1.42 8.02 -2.14
C THR A 180 1.27 8.77 -0.83
N ILE A 181 0.56 9.88 -0.87
CA ILE A 181 0.21 10.68 0.30
C ILE A 181 -0.56 9.85 1.35
N LEU A 182 -1.40 8.91 0.91
CA LEU A 182 -2.14 8.01 1.80
C LEU A 182 -1.19 7.10 2.59
N ILE A 183 -0.16 6.57 1.96
CA ILE A 183 0.88 5.76 2.63
C ILE A 183 1.61 6.61 3.68
N ASP A 184 1.99 7.84 3.35
CA ASP A 184 2.64 8.76 4.29
C ASP A 184 1.73 9.09 5.49
N ALA A 185 0.43 9.35 5.26
CA ALA A 185 -0.54 9.60 6.32
C ALA A 185 -0.72 8.41 7.26
N ILE A 186 -0.72 7.17 6.72
CA ILE A 186 -0.81 5.93 7.50
C ILE A 186 0.43 5.74 8.36
N LYS A 187 1.63 5.96 7.82
CA LYS A 187 2.89 5.91 8.59
C LYS A 187 2.91 6.94 9.72
N GLY A 188 2.36 8.11 9.48
CA GLY A 188 2.17 9.15 10.51
C GLY A 188 1.03 8.87 11.48
N GLN A 189 0.24 7.82 11.28
CA GLN A 189 -0.91 7.40 12.09
C GLN A 189 -1.94 8.52 12.35
N ASN A 190 -2.04 9.49 11.45
CA ASN A 190 -3.01 10.57 11.56
C ASN A 190 -4.37 10.14 10.99
N THR A 191 -5.23 9.60 11.85
CA THR A 191 -6.55 9.07 11.46
C THR A 191 -7.46 10.14 10.81
N GLY A 192 -7.35 11.40 11.21
CA GLY A 192 -8.10 12.52 10.61
C GLY A 192 -7.71 12.75 9.16
N VAL A 193 -6.41 12.80 8.88
CA VAL A 193 -5.88 12.91 7.52
C VAL A 193 -6.21 11.67 6.68
N ILE A 194 -6.03 10.47 7.23
CA ILE A 194 -6.36 9.21 6.54
C ILE A 194 -7.84 9.21 6.12
N SER A 195 -8.75 9.53 7.04
CA SER A 195 -10.19 9.58 6.77
C SER A 195 -10.52 10.63 5.69
N MET A 196 -9.90 11.81 5.75
CA MET A 196 -10.07 12.86 4.74
C MET A 196 -9.60 12.38 3.36
N LEU A 197 -8.42 11.75 3.27
CA LEU A 197 -7.88 11.26 1.99
C LEU A 197 -8.78 10.18 1.40
N LEU A 198 -9.21 9.20 2.21
CA LEU A 198 -10.05 8.10 1.76
C LEU A 198 -11.45 8.59 1.35
N SER A 199 -12.06 9.55 2.07
CA SER A 199 -13.36 10.14 1.70
C SER A 199 -13.28 10.94 0.38
N ASN A 200 -12.10 11.48 0.05
CA ASN A 200 -11.81 12.12 -1.24
C ASN A 200 -11.25 11.13 -2.29
N LYS A 201 -11.47 9.81 -2.11
CA LYS A 201 -11.16 8.74 -3.08
C LYS A 201 -9.67 8.51 -3.31
N ALA A 202 -8.82 8.73 -2.31
CA ALA A 202 -7.44 8.24 -2.36
C ALA A 202 -7.45 6.73 -2.59
N ASN A 203 -6.69 6.26 -3.57
CA ASN A 203 -6.65 4.85 -3.97
C ASN A 203 -5.69 4.04 -3.08
N PRO A 204 -6.18 3.11 -2.23
CA PRO A 204 -5.33 2.33 -1.34
C PRO A 204 -4.53 1.23 -2.05
N GLN A 205 -4.76 1.00 -3.36
CA GLN A 205 -4.11 -0.09 -4.11
C GLN A 205 -2.80 0.33 -4.79
N ILE A 206 -2.50 1.64 -4.86
CA ILE A 206 -1.26 2.11 -5.48
C ILE A 206 -0.07 1.58 -4.69
N GLN A 207 0.87 0.96 -5.40
CA GLN A 207 2.04 0.32 -4.81
C GLN A 207 3.27 1.22 -4.91
N GLU A 208 4.02 1.31 -3.84
CA GLU A 208 5.36 1.90 -3.84
C GLU A 208 6.39 0.95 -4.49
N ILE A 209 7.65 1.39 -4.61
CA ILE A 209 8.70 0.68 -5.37
C ILE A 209 8.95 -0.76 -4.90
N ASN A 210 8.72 -1.09 -3.62
CA ASN A 210 8.83 -2.45 -3.06
C ASN A 210 7.53 -3.27 -3.16
N GLY A 211 6.51 -2.75 -3.85
CA GLY A 211 5.22 -3.41 -4.08
C GLY A 211 4.23 -3.28 -2.93
N ARG A 212 4.57 -2.60 -1.84
CA ARG A 212 3.62 -2.33 -0.76
C ARG A 212 2.64 -1.24 -1.14
N ASN A 213 1.41 -1.39 -0.70
CA ASN A 213 0.36 -0.39 -0.82
C ASN A 213 -0.10 0.09 0.56
N ALA A 214 -1.06 1.00 0.59
CA ALA A 214 -1.61 1.56 1.83
C ALA A 214 -2.10 0.48 2.81
N TYR A 215 -2.63 -0.64 2.31
CA TYR A 215 -3.15 -1.69 3.20
C TYR A 215 -2.03 -2.49 3.89
N HIS A 216 -0.92 -2.76 3.22
CA HIS A 216 0.26 -3.34 3.85
C HIS A 216 0.75 -2.46 5.01
N GLU A 217 0.88 -1.15 4.77
CA GLU A 217 1.34 -0.21 5.79
C GLU A 217 0.34 -0.07 6.94
N ALA A 218 -0.97 -0.09 6.66
CA ALA A 218 -2.01 -0.06 7.69
C ALA A 218 -1.88 -1.25 8.66
N VAL A 219 -1.66 -2.46 8.14
CA VAL A 219 -1.48 -3.66 8.98
C VAL A 219 -0.20 -3.56 9.82
N LEU A 220 0.87 -2.98 9.28
CA LEU A 220 2.13 -2.80 10.03
C LEU A 220 1.96 -1.86 11.22
N THR A 221 1.04 -0.89 11.19
CA THR A 221 0.75 -0.03 12.35
C THR A 221 0.17 -0.81 13.53
N GLY A 222 -0.56 -1.88 13.28
CA GLY A 222 -1.30 -2.64 14.29
C GLY A 222 -2.56 -1.92 14.83
N ASP A 223 -2.91 -0.74 14.32
CA ASP A 223 -4.13 -0.03 14.72
C ASP A 223 -5.34 -0.56 13.93
N ALA A 224 -6.26 -1.22 14.64
CA ALA A 224 -7.46 -1.79 14.05
C ALA A 224 -8.36 -0.76 13.33
N ARG A 225 -8.35 0.51 13.79
CA ARG A 225 -9.16 1.59 13.19
C ARG A 225 -8.58 1.98 11.83
N ILE A 226 -7.26 2.14 11.74
CA ILE A 226 -6.57 2.46 10.48
C ILE A 226 -6.76 1.30 9.49
N ILE A 227 -6.58 0.06 9.94
CA ILE A 227 -6.79 -1.14 9.13
C ILE A 227 -8.21 -1.18 8.57
N ALA A 228 -9.23 -0.94 9.42
CA ALA A 228 -10.63 -0.93 9.00
C ALA A 228 -10.91 0.18 7.97
N LEU A 229 -10.42 1.41 8.20
CA LEU A 229 -10.58 2.53 7.27
C LEU A 229 -10.04 2.19 5.87
N VAL A 230 -8.84 1.62 5.80
CA VAL A 230 -8.21 1.28 4.51
C VAL A 230 -8.91 0.10 3.85
N ARG A 231 -9.32 -0.93 4.62
CA ARG A 231 -10.12 -2.06 4.13
C ARG A 231 -11.42 -1.57 3.49
N ASP A 232 -12.18 -0.75 4.22
CA ASP A 232 -13.50 -0.28 3.80
C ASP A 232 -13.43 0.65 2.58
N ALA A 233 -12.28 1.28 2.37
CA ALA A 233 -11.96 2.04 1.16
C ALA A 233 -11.49 1.16 -0.03
N GLY A 234 -11.55 -0.16 0.09
CA GLY A 234 -11.20 -1.10 -0.97
C GLY A 234 -9.79 -1.70 -0.86
N GLY A 235 -9.18 -1.66 0.34
CA GLY A 235 -7.93 -2.37 0.61
C GLY A 235 -8.09 -3.87 0.40
N LYS A 236 -7.20 -4.50 -0.40
CA LYS A 236 -7.24 -5.93 -0.71
C LYS A 236 -6.30 -6.70 0.23
N ALA A 237 -6.86 -7.55 1.09
CA ALA A 237 -6.12 -8.31 2.10
C ALA A 237 -5.07 -9.27 1.54
N LEU A 238 -5.23 -9.72 0.29
CA LEU A 238 -4.37 -10.71 -0.35
C LEU A 238 -3.50 -10.12 -1.48
N SER A 239 -3.40 -8.78 -1.62
CA SER A 239 -2.45 -8.15 -2.55
C SER A 239 -1.02 -8.48 -2.15
N ARG A 240 -0.16 -8.85 -3.09
CA ARG A 240 1.25 -9.21 -2.82
C ARG A 240 2.18 -8.01 -2.99
N ASP A 241 3.12 -7.85 -2.07
CA ASP A 241 4.30 -7.00 -2.27
C ASP A 241 5.36 -7.76 -3.09
N LYS A 242 6.50 -7.13 -3.40
CA LYS A 242 7.58 -7.78 -4.17
C LYS A 242 8.26 -8.95 -3.45
N ASN A 243 8.10 -9.06 -2.13
CA ASN A 243 8.60 -10.18 -1.33
C ASN A 243 7.54 -11.30 -1.19
N GLY A 244 6.37 -11.15 -1.82
CA GLY A 244 5.26 -12.09 -1.71
C GLY A 244 4.42 -11.93 -0.45
N ASN A 245 4.70 -10.95 0.41
CA ASN A 245 3.87 -10.69 1.59
C ASN A 245 2.54 -10.08 1.18
N THR A 246 1.50 -10.44 1.90
CA THR A 246 0.18 -9.83 1.79
C THR A 246 -0.18 -9.10 3.08
N PRO A 247 -1.11 -8.12 3.08
CA PRO A 247 -1.65 -7.57 4.32
C PRO A 247 -2.11 -8.65 5.30
N PHE A 248 -2.71 -9.73 4.80
CA PHE A 248 -3.11 -10.86 5.63
C PHE A 248 -1.90 -11.60 6.24
N SER A 249 -0.85 -11.90 5.47
CA SER A 249 0.34 -12.58 6.00
C SER A 249 1.11 -11.69 6.98
N LEU A 250 1.13 -10.36 6.79
CA LEU A 250 1.72 -9.41 7.74
C LEU A 250 0.95 -9.33 9.08
N ALA A 251 -0.27 -9.89 9.13
CA ALA A 251 -1.06 -9.95 10.36
C ALA A 251 -0.83 -11.25 11.16
N PHE A 252 0.02 -12.18 10.70
CA PHE A 252 0.20 -13.49 11.33
C PHE A 252 0.75 -13.42 12.75
N ASP A 253 1.54 -12.44 13.08
CA ASP A 253 2.09 -12.18 14.42
C ASP A 253 1.19 -11.31 15.31
N LYS A 254 0.09 -10.77 14.74
CA LYS A 254 -0.85 -9.92 15.45
C LYS A 254 -1.95 -10.74 16.16
N SER A 255 -2.77 -10.06 16.96
CA SER A 255 -3.93 -10.69 17.62
C SER A 255 -4.98 -11.16 16.62
N ASP A 256 -5.79 -12.14 17.03
CA ASP A 256 -6.90 -12.64 16.20
C ASP A 256 -7.91 -11.53 15.83
N GLY A 257 -8.06 -10.52 16.69
CA GLY A 257 -8.87 -9.33 16.40
C GLY A 257 -8.36 -8.54 15.22
N ILE A 258 -7.04 -8.34 15.13
CA ILE A 258 -6.39 -7.68 13.98
C ILE A 258 -6.56 -8.54 12.72
N VAL A 259 -6.31 -9.85 12.80
CA VAL A 259 -6.50 -10.76 11.66
C VAL A 259 -7.94 -10.68 11.12
N LYS A 260 -8.94 -10.71 12.00
CA LYS A 260 -10.35 -10.54 11.62
C LYS A 260 -10.61 -9.19 10.96
N THR A 261 -10.02 -8.12 11.49
CA THR A 261 -10.15 -6.77 10.91
C THR A 261 -9.56 -6.72 9.50
N VAL A 262 -8.39 -7.32 9.28
CA VAL A 262 -7.74 -7.39 7.96
C VAL A 262 -8.58 -8.15 6.95
N LEU A 263 -9.14 -9.29 7.33
CA LEU A 263 -9.93 -10.12 6.42
C LEU A 263 -11.35 -9.56 6.15
N GLY A 264 -11.90 -8.83 7.11
CA GLY A 264 -13.28 -8.34 7.02
C GLY A 264 -14.31 -9.49 7.05
N ASN A 265 -15.46 -9.27 6.41
CA ASN A 265 -16.59 -10.21 6.44
C ASN A 265 -16.76 -11.03 5.15
N ASP A 266 -16.05 -10.71 4.07
CA ASP A 266 -16.12 -11.46 2.83
C ASP A 266 -15.33 -12.77 2.95
N ARG A 267 -16.04 -13.89 2.80
CA ARG A 267 -15.46 -15.25 2.88
C ARG A 267 -15.02 -15.80 1.52
N THR A 268 -15.21 -15.02 0.46
CA THR A 268 -14.90 -15.41 -0.92
C THR A 268 -13.64 -14.75 -1.48
N ILE A 269 -12.93 -13.96 -0.65
CA ILE A 269 -11.73 -13.24 -1.07
C ILE A 269 -10.66 -14.17 -1.62
N THR A 270 -10.09 -13.78 -2.75
CA THR A 270 -8.95 -14.46 -3.39
C THR A 270 -7.92 -13.46 -3.88
N ASP A 271 -6.67 -13.90 -4.06
CA ASP A 271 -5.65 -13.15 -4.80
C ASP A 271 -5.84 -13.32 -6.33
N SER A 272 -4.92 -12.76 -7.12
CA SER A 272 -4.92 -12.86 -8.60
C SER A 272 -4.81 -14.30 -9.12
N ASP A 273 -4.22 -15.19 -8.32
CA ASP A 273 -4.03 -16.60 -8.66
C ASP A 273 -5.16 -17.48 -8.13
N GLY A 274 -6.22 -16.89 -7.58
CA GLY A 274 -7.36 -17.57 -6.99
C GLY A 274 -7.06 -18.18 -5.61
N ASN A 275 -5.94 -17.82 -4.97
CA ASN A 275 -5.63 -18.32 -3.64
C ASN A 275 -6.50 -17.66 -2.57
N THR A 276 -7.15 -18.47 -1.74
CA THR A 276 -7.90 -18.03 -0.57
C THR A 276 -6.96 -17.78 0.63
N PRO A 277 -7.43 -17.19 1.76
CA PRO A 277 -6.64 -17.10 2.98
C PRO A 277 -6.06 -18.44 3.45
N PHE A 278 -6.78 -19.57 3.23
CA PHE A 278 -6.24 -20.90 3.54
C PHE A 278 -5.04 -21.29 2.66
N HIS A 279 -5.06 -20.94 1.39
CA HIS A 279 -3.89 -21.16 0.51
C HIS A 279 -2.70 -20.34 0.99
N ILE A 280 -2.93 -19.04 1.27
CA ILE A 280 -1.86 -18.13 1.71
C ILE A 280 -1.19 -18.63 3.00
N ILE A 281 -1.98 -19.07 4.00
CA ILE A 281 -1.39 -19.51 5.26
C ILE A 281 -0.61 -20.82 5.11
N VAL A 282 -1.08 -21.75 4.29
CA VAL A 282 -0.36 -23.02 4.02
C VAL A 282 0.93 -22.72 3.25
N GLN A 283 0.88 -21.92 2.19
CA GLN A 283 2.07 -21.57 1.39
C GLN A 283 3.10 -20.79 2.19
N ALA A 284 2.66 -19.86 3.04
CA ALA A 284 3.53 -19.04 3.87
C ALA A 284 4.00 -19.75 5.17
N LYS A 285 3.57 -21.00 5.42
CA LYS A 285 3.81 -21.73 6.67
C LYS A 285 3.46 -20.90 7.92
N GLY A 286 2.32 -20.21 7.86
CA GLY A 286 1.86 -19.32 8.91
C GLY A 286 1.41 -20.04 10.18
N PRO A 287 1.08 -19.33 11.27
CA PRO A 287 0.71 -19.96 12.55
C PRO A 287 -0.55 -20.81 12.46
N LEU A 288 -0.50 -22.05 12.97
CA LEU A 288 -1.64 -22.98 12.96
C LEU A 288 -2.90 -22.42 13.64
N ARG A 289 -2.75 -21.50 14.62
CA ARG A 289 -3.88 -20.82 15.25
C ARG A 289 -4.71 -20.03 14.25
N ILE A 290 -4.07 -19.43 13.22
CA ILE A 290 -4.78 -18.66 12.17
C ILE A 290 -5.56 -19.62 11.26
N LEU A 291 -5.00 -20.82 10.98
CA LEU A 291 -5.71 -21.84 10.23
C LEU A 291 -7.02 -22.24 10.94
N SER A 292 -6.96 -22.46 12.26
CA SER A 292 -8.12 -22.77 13.10
C SER A 292 -9.09 -21.58 13.17
N LEU A 293 -8.57 -20.35 13.22
CA LEU A 293 -9.36 -19.14 13.19
C LEU A 293 -10.16 -19.03 11.88
N LEU A 294 -9.52 -19.23 10.72
CA LEU A 294 -10.19 -19.20 9.41
C LEU A 294 -11.31 -20.23 9.34
N ALA A 295 -11.08 -21.43 9.88
CA ALA A 295 -12.10 -22.47 9.98
C ALA A 295 -13.31 -22.00 10.82
N SER A 296 -13.05 -21.41 11.98
CA SER A 296 -14.12 -20.89 12.87
C SER A 296 -14.89 -19.72 12.24
N LEU A 297 -14.27 -18.98 11.33
CA LEU A 297 -14.90 -17.89 10.58
C LEU A 297 -15.72 -18.35 9.36
N GLY A 298 -15.69 -19.64 9.04
CA GLY A 298 -16.45 -20.22 7.93
C GLY A 298 -15.88 -19.98 6.54
N TYR A 299 -14.55 -19.80 6.42
CA TYR A 299 -13.91 -19.79 5.10
C TYR A 299 -13.98 -21.18 4.45
N PRO A 300 -14.20 -21.27 3.12
CA PRO A 300 -14.29 -22.56 2.42
C PRO A 300 -12.93 -23.24 2.34
N PHE A 301 -12.91 -24.57 2.64
CA PHE A 301 -11.67 -25.36 2.66
C PHE A 301 -11.27 -25.89 1.30
N ASP A 302 -12.25 -26.12 0.40
CA ASP A 302 -12.08 -26.88 -0.84
C ASP A 302 -12.08 -26.01 -2.11
N THR A 303 -11.93 -24.69 -1.93
CA THR A 303 -11.77 -23.78 -3.07
C THR A 303 -10.50 -24.13 -3.84
N ARG A 304 -10.61 -24.23 -5.17
CA ARG A 304 -9.45 -24.43 -6.05
C ARG A 304 -8.92 -23.09 -6.51
N ASN A 305 -7.60 -22.95 -6.51
CA ASN A 305 -6.94 -21.81 -7.12
C ASN A 305 -6.79 -21.99 -8.65
N ALA A 306 -6.11 -21.08 -9.35
CA ALA A 306 -5.87 -21.14 -10.80
C ALA A 306 -5.05 -22.36 -11.24
N GLU A 307 -4.31 -23.00 -10.33
CA GLU A 307 -3.59 -24.24 -10.59
C GLU A 307 -4.43 -25.51 -10.38
N GLY A 308 -5.69 -25.35 -9.93
CA GLY A 308 -6.59 -26.45 -9.58
C GLY A 308 -6.35 -27.02 -8.19
N MET A 309 -5.40 -26.46 -7.43
CA MET A 309 -5.04 -26.91 -6.09
C MET A 309 -5.97 -26.37 -5.02
N THR A 310 -6.28 -27.19 -4.01
CA THR A 310 -6.91 -26.76 -2.76
C THR A 310 -5.84 -26.53 -1.70
N PRO A 311 -6.15 -25.83 -0.58
CA PRO A 311 -5.23 -25.72 0.55
C PRO A 311 -4.69 -27.06 1.05
N LEU A 312 -5.56 -28.08 1.12
CA LEU A 312 -5.16 -29.45 1.47
C LEU A 312 -4.21 -30.05 0.42
N GLY A 313 -4.43 -29.80 -0.86
CA GLY A 313 -3.53 -30.24 -1.93
C GLY A 313 -2.11 -29.74 -1.72
N TYR A 314 -1.95 -28.44 -1.42
CA TYR A 314 -0.62 -27.86 -1.09
C TYR A 314 -0.01 -28.43 0.18
N ALA A 315 -0.80 -28.61 1.24
CA ALA A 315 -0.30 -29.18 2.49
C ALA A 315 0.26 -30.60 2.27
N VAL A 316 -0.44 -31.41 1.46
CA VAL A 316 -0.02 -32.79 1.12
C VAL A 316 1.20 -32.80 0.19
N GLU A 317 1.22 -31.92 -0.85
CA GLU A 317 2.35 -31.85 -1.77
C GLU A 317 3.65 -31.42 -1.07
N ASN A 318 3.53 -30.49 -0.10
CA ASN A 318 4.66 -30.02 0.71
C ASN A 318 5.00 -30.94 1.88
N ASN A 319 4.28 -32.03 2.07
CA ASN A 319 4.40 -32.94 3.21
C ASN A 319 4.24 -32.25 4.58
N ASP A 320 3.35 -31.25 4.66
CA ASP A 320 3.06 -30.46 5.86
C ASP A 320 1.93 -31.12 6.68
N GLU A 321 2.28 -32.15 7.48
CA GLU A 321 1.35 -32.97 8.25
C GLU A 321 0.39 -32.17 9.14
N ASN A 322 0.91 -31.15 9.82
CA ASN A 322 0.10 -30.36 10.75
C ASN A 322 -1.02 -29.57 10.04
N TYR A 323 -0.71 -28.96 8.89
CA TYR A 323 -1.73 -28.25 8.10
C TYR A 323 -2.72 -29.24 7.50
N ALA A 324 -2.23 -30.36 6.94
CA ALA A 324 -3.09 -31.40 6.38
C ALA A 324 -4.08 -31.92 7.42
N ARG A 325 -3.60 -32.23 8.63
CA ARG A 325 -4.43 -32.73 9.74
C ARG A 325 -5.53 -31.75 10.13
N ILE A 326 -5.18 -30.47 10.34
CA ILE A 326 -6.16 -29.46 10.74
C ILE A 326 -7.22 -29.26 9.63
N LEU A 327 -6.80 -29.21 8.36
CA LEU A 327 -7.72 -29.08 7.24
C LEU A 327 -8.67 -30.29 7.16
N LEU A 328 -8.16 -31.51 7.29
CA LEU A 328 -8.96 -32.74 7.29
C LEU A 328 -9.92 -32.81 8.48
N GLN A 329 -9.48 -32.42 9.67
CA GLN A 329 -10.33 -32.36 10.88
C GLN A 329 -11.50 -31.39 10.70
N ASN A 330 -11.32 -30.31 9.96
CA ASN A 330 -12.35 -29.34 9.65
C ASN A 330 -13.19 -29.70 8.42
N GLY A 331 -12.94 -30.85 7.81
CA GLY A 331 -13.79 -31.39 6.78
C GLY A 331 -13.31 -31.21 5.33
N ALA A 332 -12.06 -30.81 5.09
CA ALA A 332 -11.50 -30.74 3.75
C ALA A 332 -11.61 -32.10 3.02
N ASN A 333 -11.98 -32.05 1.74
CA ASN A 333 -12.13 -33.26 0.93
C ASN A 333 -10.84 -33.52 0.12
N PRO A 334 -10.13 -34.64 0.36
CA PRO A 334 -8.87 -34.93 -0.32
C PRO A 334 -9.01 -35.18 -1.84
N PHE A 335 -10.26 -35.30 -2.34
CA PHE A 335 -10.55 -35.49 -3.75
C PHE A 335 -10.93 -34.21 -4.47
N SER A 336 -11.10 -33.09 -3.75
CA SER A 336 -11.50 -31.81 -4.33
C SER A 336 -10.40 -31.14 -5.17
N SER A 337 -9.12 -31.36 -4.84
CA SER A 337 -7.97 -30.87 -5.59
C SER A 337 -7.77 -31.66 -6.87
N ILE A 338 -7.50 -30.99 -7.98
CA ILE A 338 -7.03 -31.64 -9.22
C ILE A 338 -5.97 -30.71 -9.82
N ASP A 339 -4.70 -31.05 -9.67
CA ASP A 339 -3.61 -30.29 -10.23
C ASP A 339 -3.50 -30.46 -11.76
N LYS A 340 -2.58 -29.73 -12.39
CA LYS A 340 -2.32 -29.80 -13.85
C LYS A 340 -1.91 -31.20 -14.34
N LYS A 341 -1.49 -32.09 -13.42
CA LYS A 341 -1.14 -33.49 -13.69
C LYS A 341 -2.31 -34.46 -13.45
N GLY A 342 -3.49 -33.93 -13.12
CA GLY A 342 -4.67 -34.75 -12.80
C GLY A 342 -4.63 -35.43 -11.42
N ARG A 343 -3.74 -34.98 -10.50
CA ARG A 343 -3.58 -35.53 -9.15
C ARG A 343 -4.43 -34.78 -8.15
N ASN A 344 -5.05 -35.48 -7.22
CA ASN A 344 -5.69 -34.94 -6.04
C ASN A 344 -4.86 -35.22 -4.77
N ALA A 345 -5.22 -34.62 -3.63
CA ALA A 345 -4.49 -34.79 -2.38
C ALA A 345 -4.39 -36.26 -1.95
N ALA A 346 -5.45 -37.07 -2.19
CA ALA A 346 -5.43 -38.50 -1.90
C ALA A 346 -4.40 -39.25 -2.76
N THR A 347 -4.32 -38.95 -4.06
CA THR A 347 -3.34 -39.60 -4.96
C THR A 347 -1.92 -39.19 -4.67
N ILE A 348 -1.69 -37.94 -4.28
CA ILE A 348 -0.36 -37.47 -3.86
C ILE A 348 0.06 -38.21 -2.58
N ALA A 349 -0.82 -38.29 -1.58
CA ALA A 349 -0.52 -38.97 -0.30
C ALA A 349 -0.29 -40.49 -0.49
N LEU A 350 -1.00 -41.14 -1.42
CA LEU A 350 -0.75 -42.56 -1.74
C LEU A 350 0.64 -42.81 -2.32
N ALA A 351 1.26 -41.81 -2.91
CA ALA A 351 2.57 -41.90 -3.54
C ALA A 351 3.74 -41.48 -2.62
N SER A 352 3.46 -40.77 -1.48
CA SER A 352 4.53 -40.07 -0.77
C SER A 352 4.69 -40.47 0.69
N GLU A 353 3.70 -40.42 1.59
CA GLU A 353 3.97 -40.47 3.02
C GLU A 353 2.89 -41.15 3.86
N GLU A 354 3.31 -42.03 4.76
CA GLU A 354 2.39 -42.81 5.60
C GLU A 354 1.57 -42.01 6.60
N ARG A 355 2.11 -40.91 7.15
CA ARG A 355 1.42 -40.15 8.20
C ARG A 355 0.24 -39.38 7.69
N ILE A 356 0.42 -38.60 6.59
CA ILE A 356 -0.69 -37.86 5.96
C ILE A 356 -1.73 -38.83 5.42
N LEU A 357 -1.32 -39.97 4.88
CA LEU A 357 -2.23 -41.01 4.42
C LEU A 357 -3.09 -41.57 5.57
N ALA A 358 -2.50 -41.76 6.77
CA ALA A 358 -3.22 -42.17 7.97
C ALA A 358 -4.25 -41.11 8.39
N ASP A 359 -3.89 -39.84 8.36
CA ASP A 359 -4.83 -38.75 8.64
C ASP A 359 -5.96 -38.66 7.63
N ILE A 360 -5.70 -38.83 6.31
CA ILE A 360 -6.74 -38.92 5.28
C ILE A 360 -7.66 -40.11 5.56
N ALA A 361 -7.13 -41.28 5.85
CA ALA A 361 -7.91 -42.45 6.17
C ALA A 361 -8.81 -42.24 7.40
N LYS A 362 -8.28 -41.61 8.45
CA LYS A 362 -8.98 -41.32 9.70
C LYS A 362 -10.10 -40.28 9.55
N TYR A 363 -9.81 -39.16 8.92
CA TYR A 363 -10.71 -38.00 8.92
C TYR A 363 -11.57 -37.89 7.65
N ALA A 364 -11.16 -38.53 6.54
CA ALA A 364 -11.83 -38.45 5.26
C ALA A 364 -12.07 -39.81 4.59
N GLY A 365 -11.93 -40.90 5.32
CA GLY A 365 -12.04 -42.28 4.76
C GLY A 365 -13.40 -42.60 4.16
N THR A 366 -14.46 -41.91 4.58
CA THR A 366 -15.82 -42.05 4.03
C THR A 366 -16.10 -41.12 2.85
N LYS A 367 -15.21 -40.16 2.54
CA LYS A 367 -15.36 -39.24 1.42
C LYS A 367 -15.02 -39.91 0.10
N SER A 368 -15.57 -39.38 -0.98
CA SER A 368 -15.33 -39.84 -2.35
C SER A 368 -15.20 -38.67 -3.32
N ASP A 369 -14.71 -38.95 -4.50
CA ASP A 369 -14.78 -38.04 -5.64
C ASP A 369 -16.20 -37.96 -6.23
N ILE A 370 -16.36 -37.17 -7.27
CA ILE A 370 -17.66 -37.00 -7.99
C ILE A 370 -18.15 -38.28 -8.66
N GLN A 371 -17.28 -39.29 -8.91
CA GLN A 371 -17.63 -40.60 -9.40
C GLN A 371 -17.91 -41.60 -8.28
N GLY A 372 -17.84 -41.17 -7.01
CA GLY A 372 -18.01 -42.07 -5.86
C GLY A 372 -16.77 -42.90 -5.52
N ASN A 373 -15.63 -42.65 -6.15
CA ASN A 373 -14.39 -43.38 -5.82
C ASN A 373 -13.85 -42.94 -4.45
N THR A 374 -13.72 -43.88 -3.54
CA THR A 374 -13.12 -43.69 -2.23
C THR A 374 -11.59 -43.83 -2.27
N LEU A 375 -10.92 -43.56 -1.14
CA LEU A 375 -9.48 -43.75 -1.03
C LEU A 375 -9.02 -45.18 -1.42
N LEU A 376 -9.80 -46.23 -1.09
CA LEU A 376 -9.48 -47.59 -1.48
C LEU A 376 -9.62 -47.80 -3.00
N HIS A 377 -10.52 -47.14 -3.69
CA HIS A 377 -10.58 -47.21 -5.14
C HIS A 377 -9.32 -46.63 -5.80
N TYR A 378 -8.84 -45.49 -5.26
CA TYR A 378 -7.57 -44.91 -5.73
C TYR A 378 -6.38 -45.78 -5.39
N ALA A 379 -6.30 -46.33 -4.15
CA ALA A 379 -5.26 -47.22 -3.74
C ALA A 379 -5.23 -48.53 -4.60
N ALA A 380 -6.39 -49.03 -4.98
CA ALA A 380 -6.51 -50.19 -5.84
C ALA A 380 -5.83 -50.05 -7.21
N ARG A 381 -5.74 -48.79 -7.71
CA ARG A 381 -5.11 -48.47 -9.01
C ARG A 381 -3.57 -48.41 -8.89
N THR A 382 -3.03 -47.85 -7.78
CA THR A 382 -1.66 -47.36 -7.75
C THR A 382 -0.86 -47.82 -6.53
N ALA A 383 -1.50 -48.13 -5.40
CA ALA A 383 -0.80 -48.41 -4.14
C ALA A 383 -0.29 -49.87 -4.04
N SER A 384 0.69 -50.09 -3.18
CA SER A 384 1.16 -51.43 -2.85
C SER A 384 0.13 -52.25 -2.06
N ALA A 385 0.21 -53.55 -2.09
CA ALA A 385 -0.63 -54.45 -1.27
C ALA A 385 -0.50 -54.11 0.24
N ASP A 386 0.69 -53.75 0.71
CA ASP A 386 0.93 -53.34 2.11
C ASP A 386 0.25 -52.04 2.46
N THR A 387 0.26 -51.03 1.58
CA THR A 387 -0.50 -49.79 1.76
C THR A 387 -1.98 -50.09 1.85
N ILE A 388 -2.52 -50.96 1.00
CA ILE A 388 -3.94 -51.34 1.05
C ILE A 388 -4.28 -52.05 2.38
N ARG A 389 -3.43 -52.94 2.87
CA ARG A 389 -3.61 -53.56 4.20
C ARG A 389 -3.66 -52.52 5.32
N LYS A 390 -2.76 -51.56 5.30
CA LYS A 390 -2.75 -50.46 6.27
C LYS A 390 -4.05 -49.64 6.19
N LEU A 391 -4.52 -49.29 4.99
CA LEU A 391 -5.77 -48.55 4.79
C LEU A 391 -7.00 -49.35 5.32
N LEU A 392 -7.03 -50.66 5.10
CA LEU A 392 -8.04 -51.55 5.63
C LEU A 392 -8.00 -51.61 7.18
N ALA A 393 -6.79 -51.62 7.75
CA ALA A 393 -6.61 -51.56 9.21
C ALA A 393 -7.10 -50.25 9.84
N TYR A 394 -7.13 -49.13 9.09
CA TYR A 394 -7.78 -47.92 9.51
C TYR A 394 -9.32 -47.95 9.39
N GLY A 395 -9.91 -49.06 8.97
CA GLY A 395 -11.35 -49.29 8.97
C GLY A 395 -12.04 -48.84 7.68
N LEU A 396 -11.34 -48.55 6.60
CA LEU A 396 -11.95 -48.19 5.31
C LEU A 396 -12.81 -49.35 4.79
N ASP A 397 -13.94 -48.99 4.13
CA ASP A 397 -14.88 -49.97 3.64
C ASP A 397 -14.47 -50.55 2.28
N ALA A 398 -14.09 -51.83 2.28
CA ALA A 398 -13.73 -52.59 1.07
C ALA A 398 -14.95 -52.86 0.14
N ASN A 399 -16.16 -52.78 0.69
CA ASN A 399 -17.40 -52.99 -0.05
C ASN A 399 -18.02 -51.70 -0.64
N ALA A 400 -17.40 -50.55 -0.39
CA ALA A 400 -17.88 -49.28 -0.92
C ALA A 400 -17.99 -49.32 -2.44
N LYS A 401 -19.12 -48.85 -2.97
CA LYS A 401 -19.36 -48.83 -4.42
C LYS A 401 -19.29 -47.42 -4.96
N ASN A 402 -18.61 -47.22 -6.08
CA ASN A 402 -18.66 -45.99 -6.85
C ASN A 402 -19.98 -45.88 -7.64
N ILE A 403 -20.21 -44.80 -8.37
CA ILE A 403 -21.44 -44.61 -9.17
C ILE A 403 -21.64 -45.66 -10.27
N SER A 404 -20.58 -46.32 -10.70
CA SER A 404 -20.65 -47.44 -11.66
C SER A 404 -20.90 -48.80 -10.98
N GLY A 405 -21.12 -48.81 -9.65
CA GLY A 405 -21.31 -50.04 -8.89
C GLY A 405 -20.03 -50.84 -8.66
N GLU A 406 -18.86 -50.33 -9.03
CA GLU A 406 -17.56 -51.01 -8.84
C GLU A 406 -17.09 -50.87 -7.41
N THR A 407 -16.61 -52.00 -6.80
CA THR A 407 -15.88 -51.98 -5.56
C THR A 407 -14.38 -51.75 -5.76
N PRO A 408 -13.58 -51.40 -4.71
CA PRO A 408 -12.12 -51.35 -4.83
C PRO A 408 -11.50 -52.61 -5.41
N TYR A 409 -12.05 -53.81 -5.08
CA TYR A 409 -11.63 -55.07 -5.68
C TYR A 409 -11.84 -55.09 -7.21
N MET A 410 -13.04 -54.75 -7.67
CA MET A 410 -13.33 -54.64 -9.11
C MET A 410 -12.43 -53.64 -9.83
N THR A 411 -12.16 -52.49 -9.15
CA THR A 411 -11.21 -51.51 -9.65
C THR A 411 -9.81 -52.10 -9.79
N ALA A 412 -9.30 -52.86 -8.81
CA ALA A 412 -8.00 -53.52 -8.89
C ALA A 412 -7.90 -54.51 -10.06
N LEU A 413 -8.96 -55.31 -10.30
CA LEU A 413 -9.04 -56.25 -11.44
C LEU A 413 -9.00 -55.48 -12.78
N ARG A 414 -9.79 -54.40 -12.92
CA ARG A 414 -9.82 -53.59 -14.12
C ARG A 414 -8.46 -52.96 -14.46
N TRP A 415 -7.67 -52.63 -13.42
CA TRP A 415 -6.33 -52.07 -13.58
C TRP A 415 -5.22 -53.16 -13.57
N LYS A 416 -5.61 -54.45 -13.66
CA LYS A 416 -4.69 -55.60 -13.72
C LYS A 416 -3.72 -55.67 -12.50
N ARG A 417 -4.19 -55.21 -11.33
CA ARG A 417 -3.44 -55.20 -10.08
C ARG A 417 -3.78 -56.44 -9.23
N ASN A 418 -3.22 -57.59 -9.58
CA ASN A 418 -3.55 -58.86 -8.95
C ASN A 418 -3.19 -58.91 -7.47
N ASP A 419 -2.06 -58.28 -7.07
CA ASP A 419 -1.61 -58.13 -5.68
C ASP A 419 -2.65 -57.38 -4.84
N ALA A 420 -3.11 -56.24 -5.33
CA ALA A 420 -4.15 -55.41 -4.69
C ALA A 420 -5.50 -56.14 -4.66
N ALA A 421 -5.90 -56.79 -5.78
CA ALA A 421 -7.13 -57.53 -5.88
C ALA A 421 -7.23 -58.69 -4.85
N ASN A 422 -6.15 -59.44 -4.63
CA ASN A 422 -6.12 -60.51 -3.63
C ASN A 422 -6.38 -59.99 -2.20
N VAL A 423 -5.76 -58.86 -1.81
CA VAL A 423 -5.95 -58.24 -0.49
C VAL A 423 -7.37 -57.74 -0.34
N LEU A 424 -7.89 -57.05 -1.34
CA LEU A 424 -9.24 -56.45 -1.32
C LEU A 424 -10.34 -57.51 -1.29
N LYS A 425 -10.18 -58.61 -2.08
CA LYS A 425 -11.13 -59.71 -2.06
C LYS A 425 -11.19 -60.41 -0.67
N ALA A 426 -10.07 -60.63 -0.05
CA ALA A 426 -10.04 -61.17 1.31
C ALA A 426 -10.79 -60.28 2.32
N ALA A 427 -10.64 -58.95 2.19
CA ALA A 427 -11.33 -57.97 3.04
C ALA A 427 -12.86 -57.88 2.77
N GLU A 428 -13.32 -57.99 1.52
CA GLU A 428 -14.75 -58.08 1.16
C GLU A 428 -15.41 -59.30 1.82
N ASN A 429 -14.71 -60.43 1.82
CA ASN A 429 -15.23 -61.68 2.37
C ASN A 429 -15.26 -61.71 3.89
N ALA A 430 -14.32 -61.01 4.58
CA ALA A 430 -14.23 -60.97 6.02
C ALA A 430 -15.33 -60.16 6.71
N LYS A 431 -16.05 -59.32 5.96
CA LYS A 431 -17.19 -58.48 6.45
C LYS A 431 -18.56 -59.09 6.09
N ARG A 432 -18.61 -60.20 5.40
CA ARG A 432 -19.79 -61.02 5.19
C ARG A 432 -19.96 -62.03 6.30
#